data_6ea67b80558353b033983bc5c608f4f0
#
_entry.id   6ea67b80558353b033983bc5c608f4f0
#
_cell.length_a   1.000
_cell.length_b   1.000
_cell.length_c   1.000
_cell.angle_alpha   90.00
_cell.angle_beta   90.00
_cell.angle_gamma   90.00
#
_symmetry.space_group_name_H-M   'P 1'
#
loop_
_entity.id
_entity.type
_entity.pdbx_description
1 polymer ?
#
loop_
_entity_poly.entity_id
_entity_poly.type
_entity_poly.pdbx_seq_one_letter_code
_entity_poly.pdbx_strand_id
1 'polypeptide(L)'
;MMDASDAASSGDFEAALDPVYKNIFYDVPVSNNGARNRLIIYWKNIEDEFEFKNPSTVGGLKSPEFLEMHPQGKMPLLVTKDGQAIPESEVISQYLCDAFVNEGPSLRPETLEAKTASNLATRWHDVYLTPIQGCMYRGPMAPEVRAEQIGEIDRLLNVLEKTVSGFEPGPYLCGDEPCTADAALFPTFVFMTHLLPKYFGWENVFDGRPSLERWYKHMCTKDECAKKVKMEVMGGLMAWDESDRYEKNGLVAAVA
;
A
#
# COMPACT_ATOMS: atom_id res chain seq x y z
N MET A 1 -54.14 52.37 28.70
CA MET A 1 -53.33 51.83 29.75
C MET A 1 -53.22 50.34 29.55
N MET A 2 -52.10 49.92 29.14
CA MET A 2 -51.28 48.78 29.59
C MET A 2 -50.24 48.49 28.53
N ASP A 3 -49.09 48.78 28.99
CA ASP A 3 -47.81 48.55 28.36
C ASP A 3 -47.47 47.07 28.53
N ALA A 4 -46.94 46.42 27.52
CA ALA A 4 -46.22 45.18 27.64
C ALA A 4 -45.20 45.08 26.52
N SER A 5 -44.04 45.59 26.84
CA SER A 5 -42.77 45.27 26.17
C SER A 5 -42.41 43.83 26.44
N ASP A 6 -42.42 42.98 25.43
CA ASP A 6 -41.72 41.69 25.49
C ASP A 6 -40.51 41.74 24.59
N ALA A 7 -39.36 41.81 25.24
CA ALA A 7 -38.06 41.62 24.65
C ALA A 7 -37.86 40.17 24.28
N ALA A 8 -37.86 39.83 23.02
CA ALA A 8 -37.42 38.57 22.54
C ALA A 8 -35.90 38.47 22.65
N SER A 9 -35.42 37.62 23.54
CA SER A 9 -34.02 37.23 23.65
C SER A 9 -33.58 36.56 22.38
N SER A 10 -32.60 37.15 21.73
CA SER A 10 -31.82 36.51 20.68
C SER A 10 -31.04 35.34 21.27
N GLY A 11 -31.61 34.15 21.21
CA GLY A 11 -30.86 32.94 21.47
C GLY A 11 -29.85 32.74 20.35
N ASP A 12 -28.57 32.86 20.69
CA ASP A 12 -27.48 32.48 19.82
C ASP A 12 -27.62 30.97 19.50
N PHE A 13 -28.12 30.68 18.30
CA PHE A 13 -27.98 29.37 17.71
C PHE A 13 -26.51 29.25 17.31
N GLU A 14 -25.68 28.74 18.23
CA GLU A 14 -24.43 28.12 17.85
C GLU A 14 -24.79 26.97 16.92
N ALA A 15 -24.61 27.18 15.61
CA ALA A 15 -24.73 26.11 14.64
C ALA A 15 -23.71 25.04 15.02
N ALA A 16 -24.17 23.94 15.60
CA ALA A 16 -23.34 22.76 15.77
C ALA A 16 -22.79 22.42 14.39
N LEU A 17 -21.46 22.56 14.24
CA LEU A 17 -20.77 22.10 13.02
C LEU A 17 -21.11 20.63 12.86
N ASP A 18 -21.70 20.29 11.71
CA ASP A 18 -21.97 18.92 11.36
C ASP A 18 -20.67 18.09 11.54
N PRO A 19 -20.76 16.90 12.14
CA PRO A 19 -19.57 16.09 12.33
C PRO A 19 -18.91 15.85 10.96
N VAL A 20 -17.65 16.28 10.84
CA VAL A 20 -16.88 16.07 9.61
C VAL A 20 -16.63 14.57 9.49
N TYR A 21 -17.40 13.89 8.66
CA TYR A 21 -17.20 12.49 8.38
C TYR A 21 -15.96 12.34 7.49
N LYS A 22 -14.94 11.65 8.02
CA LYS A 22 -13.74 11.27 7.28
C LYS A 22 -13.94 9.94 6.56
N ASN A 23 -13.18 9.73 5.51
CA ASN A 23 -13.02 8.40 4.96
C ASN A 23 -12.32 7.49 5.99
N ILE A 24 -12.72 6.23 6.09
CA ILE A 24 -12.08 5.27 7.00
C ILE A 24 -11.22 4.32 6.17
N PHE A 25 -9.94 4.25 6.50
CA PHE A 25 -9.01 3.34 5.85
C PHE A 25 -8.59 2.23 6.81
N TYR A 26 -9.14 1.03 6.60
CA TYR A 26 -8.80 -0.15 7.38
C TYR A 26 -7.51 -0.79 6.87
N ASP A 27 -6.46 -0.73 7.68
CA ASP A 27 -5.15 -1.25 7.33
C ASP A 27 -4.29 -1.50 8.58
N VAL A 28 -3.08 -2.02 8.39
CA VAL A 28 -2.03 -2.12 9.40
C VAL A 28 -0.69 -1.71 8.80
N PRO A 29 0.25 -1.14 9.59
CA PRO A 29 1.52 -0.62 9.05
C PRO A 29 2.30 -1.62 8.19
N VAL A 30 2.30 -2.90 8.56
CA VAL A 30 3.02 -3.97 7.83
C VAL A 30 2.24 -4.52 6.63
N SER A 31 1.11 -3.95 6.27
CA SER A 31 0.36 -4.40 5.09
C SER A 31 0.99 -3.86 3.80
N ASN A 32 1.47 -4.76 2.95
CA ASN A 32 2.03 -4.42 1.65
C ASN A 32 1.02 -3.65 0.77
N ASN A 33 -0.16 -4.24 0.58
CA ASN A 33 -1.20 -3.63 -0.26
C ASN A 33 -1.81 -2.37 0.37
N GLY A 34 -1.84 -2.27 1.71
CA GLY A 34 -2.24 -1.06 2.40
C GLY A 34 -1.21 0.06 2.26
N ALA A 35 0.06 -0.28 2.34
CA ALA A 35 1.17 0.65 2.13
C ALA A 35 1.15 1.29 0.73
N ARG A 36 0.70 0.56 -0.30
CA ARG A 36 0.42 1.08 -1.64
C ARG A 36 -0.53 2.29 -1.59
N ASN A 37 -1.65 2.15 -0.91
CA ASN A 37 -2.64 3.22 -0.84
C ASN A 37 -2.20 4.34 0.11
N ARG A 38 -1.50 4.03 1.21
CA ARG A 38 -0.90 5.05 2.08
C ARG A 38 0.08 5.92 1.31
N LEU A 39 0.91 5.34 0.43
CA LEU A 39 1.85 6.10 -0.38
C LEU A 39 1.13 7.10 -1.30
N ILE A 40 0.02 6.70 -1.91
CA ILE A 40 -0.84 7.60 -2.70
C ILE A 40 -1.44 8.71 -1.84
N ILE A 41 -1.97 8.36 -0.67
CA ILE A 41 -2.54 9.34 0.28
C ILE A 41 -1.49 10.38 0.69
N TYR A 42 -0.24 9.94 0.94
CA TYR A 42 0.87 10.83 1.32
C TYR A 42 1.31 11.71 0.16
N TRP A 43 1.50 11.16 -1.05
CA TRP A 43 1.84 11.97 -2.22
C TRP A 43 0.79 13.02 -2.55
N LYS A 44 -0.48 12.68 -2.37
CA LYS A 44 -1.58 13.62 -2.58
C LYS A 44 -1.79 14.61 -1.43
N ASN A 45 -1.08 14.42 -0.30
CA ASN A 45 -1.20 15.26 0.89
C ASN A 45 -2.65 15.37 1.41
N ILE A 46 -3.33 14.23 1.46
CA ILE A 46 -4.75 14.12 1.86
C ILE A 46 -4.95 13.30 3.13
N GLU A 47 -3.94 13.15 3.98
CA GLU A 47 -4.01 12.36 5.22
C GLU A 47 -5.14 12.81 6.14
N ASP A 48 -5.39 14.12 6.18
CA ASP A 48 -6.43 14.72 7.03
C ASP A 48 -7.85 14.33 6.62
N GLU A 49 -8.05 13.83 5.39
CA GLU A 49 -9.32 13.32 4.88
C GLU A 49 -9.62 11.89 5.37
N PHE A 50 -8.69 11.26 6.10
CA PHE A 50 -8.78 9.85 6.47
C PHE A 50 -8.66 9.62 7.97
N GLU A 51 -9.41 8.64 8.45
CA GLU A 51 -9.20 7.97 9.73
C GLU A 51 -8.62 6.58 9.47
N PHE A 52 -7.38 6.34 9.91
CA PHE A 52 -6.73 5.03 9.77
C PHE A 52 -7.15 4.13 10.93
N LYS A 53 -7.74 2.98 10.62
CA LYS A 53 -8.22 2.01 11.62
C LYS A 53 -7.61 0.64 11.41
N ASN A 54 -7.25 -0.01 12.52
CA ASN A 54 -6.93 -1.43 12.48
C ASN A 54 -8.23 -2.24 12.32
N PRO A 55 -8.30 -3.25 11.45
CA PRO A 55 -9.49 -4.11 11.32
C PRO A 55 -9.97 -4.74 12.65
N SER A 56 -9.08 -4.87 13.65
CA SER A 56 -9.45 -5.36 14.98
C SER A 56 -10.48 -4.48 15.71
N THR A 57 -10.62 -3.21 15.32
CA THR A 57 -11.62 -2.28 15.88
C THR A 57 -13.05 -2.69 15.56
N VAL A 58 -13.23 -3.53 14.54
CA VAL A 58 -14.52 -4.12 14.12
C VAL A 58 -14.48 -5.66 14.21
N GLY A 59 -13.71 -6.21 15.14
CA GLY A 59 -13.61 -7.65 15.40
C GLY A 59 -12.66 -8.42 14.49
N GLY A 60 -11.93 -7.73 13.60
CA GLY A 60 -10.93 -8.31 12.71
C GLY A 60 -11.46 -8.72 11.34
N LEU A 61 -10.56 -9.13 10.45
CA LEU A 61 -10.84 -9.41 9.04
C LEU A 61 -11.93 -10.47 8.78
N LYS A 62 -12.22 -11.32 9.75
CA LYS A 62 -13.20 -12.42 9.62
C LYS A 62 -14.44 -12.21 10.47
N SER A 63 -14.59 -11.04 11.09
CA SER A 63 -15.82 -10.69 11.80
C SER A 63 -17.00 -10.52 10.81
N PRO A 64 -18.23 -10.77 11.25
CA PRO A 64 -19.41 -10.53 10.41
C PRO A 64 -19.46 -9.08 9.88
N GLU A 65 -19.17 -8.12 10.75
CA GLU A 65 -19.16 -6.69 10.41
C GLU A 65 -18.15 -6.36 9.31
N PHE A 66 -16.91 -6.87 9.40
CA PHE A 66 -15.91 -6.64 8.36
C PHE A 66 -16.25 -7.37 7.06
N LEU A 67 -16.78 -8.59 7.14
CA LEU A 67 -17.15 -9.38 5.97
C LEU A 67 -18.34 -8.80 5.20
N GLU A 68 -19.23 -8.06 5.87
CA GLU A 68 -20.30 -7.31 5.19
C GLU A 68 -19.70 -6.22 4.27
N MET A 69 -18.67 -5.52 4.72
CA MET A 69 -17.98 -4.48 3.95
C MET A 69 -17.00 -5.07 2.91
N HIS A 70 -16.33 -6.17 3.25
CA HIS A 70 -15.33 -6.82 2.40
C HIS A 70 -15.50 -8.35 2.43
N PRO A 71 -16.26 -8.94 1.48
CA PRO A 71 -16.62 -10.37 1.52
C PRO A 71 -15.45 -11.35 1.54
N GLN A 72 -14.28 -10.97 1.01
CA GLN A 72 -13.08 -11.81 1.10
C GLN A 72 -12.39 -11.73 2.48
N GLY A 73 -12.71 -10.74 3.31
CA GLY A 73 -12.09 -10.51 4.61
C GLY A 73 -10.58 -10.33 4.49
N LYS A 74 -10.18 -9.36 3.68
CA LYS A 74 -8.79 -8.95 3.44
C LYS A 74 -8.64 -7.45 3.70
N MET A 75 -7.41 -6.95 3.69
CA MET A 75 -7.07 -5.53 3.73
C MET A 75 -6.12 -5.17 2.59
N PRO A 76 -6.09 -3.89 2.18
CA PRO A 76 -6.83 -2.75 2.74
C PRO A 76 -8.32 -2.74 2.34
N LEU A 77 -9.09 -1.94 3.11
CA LEU A 77 -10.47 -1.58 2.79
C LEU A 77 -10.63 -0.07 3.01
N LEU A 78 -11.18 0.62 2.03
CA LEU A 78 -11.61 2.00 2.16
C LEU A 78 -13.12 2.06 2.34
N VAL A 79 -13.59 2.78 3.37
CA VAL A 79 -15.00 3.19 3.50
C VAL A 79 -15.04 4.69 3.33
N THR A 80 -15.72 5.15 2.29
CA THR A 80 -15.81 6.60 1.99
C THR A 80 -16.67 7.31 3.04
N LYS A 81 -16.54 8.63 3.15
CA LYS A 81 -17.39 9.45 4.03
C LYS A 81 -18.89 9.28 3.78
N ASP A 82 -19.26 8.85 2.58
CA ASP A 82 -20.65 8.59 2.19
C ASP A 82 -21.06 7.12 2.47
N GLY A 83 -20.19 6.32 3.11
CA GLY A 83 -20.46 4.94 3.51
C GLY A 83 -20.21 3.88 2.46
N GLN A 84 -19.67 4.22 1.28
CA GLN A 84 -19.32 3.23 0.27
C GLN A 84 -18.07 2.44 0.69
N ALA A 85 -18.17 1.12 0.78
CA ALA A 85 -17.04 0.23 1.00
C ALA A 85 -16.37 -0.13 -0.34
N ILE A 86 -15.06 0.12 -0.42
CA ILE A 86 -14.22 -0.13 -1.60
C ILE A 86 -13.09 -1.07 -1.20
N PRO A 87 -13.19 -2.37 -1.52
CA PRO A 87 -12.09 -3.33 -1.37
C PRO A 87 -11.13 -3.26 -2.56
N GLU A 88 -10.03 -4.03 -2.49
CA GLU A 88 -8.97 -4.16 -3.49
C GLU A 88 -8.09 -2.91 -3.63
N SER A 89 -6.81 -3.08 -3.31
CA SER A 89 -5.86 -1.96 -3.26
C SER A 89 -5.70 -1.21 -4.59
N GLU A 90 -5.83 -1.91 -5.73
CA GLU A 90 -5.81 -1.26 -7.04
C GLU A 90 -7.05 -0.41 -7.28
N VAL A 91 -8.22 -0.91 -6.91
CA VAL A 91 -9.48 -0.16 -7.04
C VAL A 91 -9.45 1.08 -6.15
N ILE A 92 -8.94 0.93 -4.91
CA ILE A 92 -8.73 2.07 -4.00
C ILE A 92 -7.75 3.07 -4.60
N SER A 93 -6.64 2.61 -5.21
CA SER A 93 -5.66 3.49 -5.88
C SER A 93 -6.31 4.32 -6.98
N GLN A 94 -7.14 3.71 -7.82
CA GLN A 94 -7.86 4.42 -8.88
C GLN A 94 -8.87 5.43 -8.30
N TYR A 95 -9.63 5.02 -7.27
CA TYR A 95 -10.56 5.91 -6.58
C TYR A 95 -9.85 7.14 -6.00
N LEU A 96 -8.71 6.95 -5.31
CA LEU A 96 -7.94 8.05 -4.73
C LEU A 96 -7.44 9.02 -5.79
N CYS A 97 -6.96 8.51 -6.93
CA CYS A 97 -6.52 9.35 -8.04
C CYS A 97 -7.65 10.18 -8.65
N ASP A 98 -8.86 9.62 -8.74
CA ASP A 98 -10.02 10.29 -9.34
C ASP A 98 -10.73 11.23 -8.36
N ALA A 99 -10.95 10.79 -7.11
CA ALA A 99 -11.65 11.57 -6.10
C ALA A 99 -10.83 12.81 -5.66
N PHE A 100 -9.51 12.71 -5.71
CA PHE A 100 -8.59 13.77 -5.30
C PHE A 100 -7.73 14.25 -6.48
N VAL A 101 -8.34 14.43 -7.64
CA VAL A 101 -7.65 14.79 -8.89
C VAL A 101 -6.89 16.12 -8.81
N ASN A 102 -7.35 17.05 -7.99
CA ASN A 102 -6.75 18.37 -7.82
C ASN A 102 -5.68 18.44 -6.71
N GLU A 103 -5.48 17.34 -5.97
CA GLU A 103 -4.58 17.28 -4.84
C GLU A 103 -3.27 16.57 -5.24
N GLY A 104 -2.14 17.17 -4.88
CA GLY A 104 -0.80 16.59 -5.13
C GLY A 104 -0.52 16.22 -6.59
N PRO A 105 0.41 15.28 -6.86
CA PRO A 105 0.70 14.84 -8.22
C PRO A 105 -0.45 14.01 -8.79
N SER A 106 -0.59 14.02 -10.13
CA SER A 106 -1.63 13.25 -10.83
C SER A 106 -1.55 11.75 -10.56
N LEU A 107 -0.34 11.19 -10.42
CA LEU A 107 -0.03 9.76 -10.35
C LEU A 107 -0.46 8.97 -11.60
N ARG A 108 -0.93 9.67 -12.61
CA ARG A 108 -1.33 9.14 -13.92
C ARG A 108 -0.48 9.79 -14.99
N PRO A 109 0.49 9.08 -15.58
CA PRO A 109 1.32 9.62 -16.64
C PRO A 109 0.48 10.23 -17.77
N GLU A 110 1.00 11.23 -18.46
CA GLU A 110 0.23 11.96 -19.48
C GLU A 110 0.26 11.27 -20.84
N THR A 111 1.42 10.72 -21.24
CA THR A 111 1.57 10.07 -22.55
C THR A 111 0.96 8.67 -22.58
N LEU A 112 0.57 8.21 -23.75
CA LEU A 112 0.02 6.86 -23.92
C LEU A 112 1.04 5.79 -23.55
N GLU A 113 2.29 6.02 -23.92
CA GLU A 113 3.43 5.13 -23.67
C GLU A 113 3.66 4.98 -22.16
N ALA A 114 3.74 6.09 -21.42
CA ALA A 114 3.95 6.07 -19.98
C ALA A 114 2.73 5.52 -19.21
N LYS A 115 1.50 5.78 -19.68
CA LYS A 115 0.27 5.14 -19.14
C LYS A 115 0.31 3.63 -19.32
N THR A 116 0.71 3.18 -20.52
CA THR A 116 0.82 1.76 -20.83
C THR A 116 1.89 1.09 -19.96
N ALA A 117 3.04 1.76 -19.78
CA ALA A 117 4.13 1.29 -18.92
C ALA A 117 3.69 1.15 -17.46
N SER A 118 3.05 2.18 -16.90
CA SER A 118 2.53 2.15 -15.53
C SER A 118 1.52 1.03 -15.32
N ASN A 119 0.55 0.89 -16.23
CA ASN A 119 -0.45 -0.18 -16.16
C ASN A 119 0.20 -1.56 -16.29
N LEU A 120 1.18 -1.72 -17.17
CA LEU A 120 1.88 -2.99 -17.36
C LEU A 120 2.65 -3.39 -16.11
N ALA A 121 3.44 -2.49 -15.53
CA ALA A 121 4.19 -2.75 -14.29
C ALA A 121 3.25 -3.09 -13.13
N THR A 122 2.16 -2.36 -12.97
CA THR A 122 1.12 -2.66 -11.98
C THR A 122 0.51 -4.05 -12.19
N ARG A 123 0.21 -4.43 -13.44
CA ARG A 123 -0.34 -5.78 -13.75
C ARG A 123 0.66 -6.89 -13.49
N TRP A 124 1.95 -6.70 -13.81
CA TRP A 124 3.00 -7.65 -13.46
C TRP A 124 3.05 -7.88 -11.95
N HIS A 125 2.97 -6.82 -11.17
CA HIS A 125 2.91 -6.90 -9.71
C HIS A 125 1.67 -7.65 -9.22
N ASP A 126 0.47 -7.20 -9.61
CA ASP A 126 -0.78 -7.68 -9.01
C ASP A 126 -1.12 -9.11 -9.42
N VAL A 127 -0.83 -9.50 -10.66
CA VAL A 127 -1.24 -10.80 -11.21
C VAL A 127 -0.22 -11.90 -10.94
N TYR A 128 1.07 -11.56 -10.94
CA TYR A 128 2.11 -12.58 -10.89
C TYR A 128 2.91 -12.54 -9.59
N LEU A 129 3.32 -11.37 -9.12
CA LEU A 129 4.19 -11.25 -7.95
C LEU A 129 3.43 -11.31 -6.62
N THR A 130 2.36 -10.54 -6.49
CA THR A 130 1.56 -10.47 -5.26
C THR A 130 0.98 -11.83 -4.83
N PRO A 131 0.48 -12.70 -5.74
CA PRO A 131 -0.07 -14.00 -5.34
C PRO A 131 0.93 -14.92 -4.66
N ILE A 132 2.21 -14.84 -5.06
CA ILE A 132 3.27 -15.73 -4.53
C ILE A 132 4.13 -15.09 -3.45
N GLN A 133 4.15 -13.76 -3.31
CA GLN A 133 5.01 -13.08 -2.32
C GLN A 133 4.82 -13.57 -0.88
N GLY A 134 3.67 -14.17 -0.58
CA GLY A 134 3.38 -14.77 0.71
C GLY A 134 4.36 -15.87 1.12
N CYS A 135 5.05 -16.51 0.17
CA CYS A 135 6.07 -17.51 0.44
C CYS A 135 7.23 -16.98 1.30
N MET A 136 7.49 -15.66 1.25
CA MET A 136 8.55 -15.02 2.04
C MET A 136 8.22 -14.91 3.54
N TYR A 137 6.93 -14.97 3.94
CA TYR A 137 6.54 -14.67 5.33
C TYR A 137 5.31 -15.41 5.85
N ARG A 138 4.58 -16.15 5.01
CA ARG A 138 3.41 -16.93 5.42
C ARG A 138 3.76 -18.40 5.56
N GLY A 139 2.99 -19.10 6.40
CA GLY A 139 3.09 -20.53 6.58
C GLY A 139 1.93 -21.08 7.42
N PRO A 140 1.93 -22.39 7.70
CA PRO A 140 2.94 -23.35 7.24
C PRO A 140 2.92 -23.59 5.72
N MET A 141 4.09 -23.85 5.12
CA MET A 141 4.27 -24.15 3.70
C MET A 141 5.38 -25.20 3.56
N ALA A 142 5.17 -26.21 2.68
CA ALA A 142 6.18 -27.21 2.40
C ALA A 142 7.47 -26.56 1.85
N PRO A 143 8.67 -26.97 2.31
CA PRO A 143 9.93 -26.35 1.90
C PRO A 143 10.11 -26.31 0.38
N GLU A 144 9.73 -27.38 -0.32
CA GLU A 144 9.87 -27.51 -1.77
C GLU A 144 8.99 -26.48 -2.51
N VAL A 145 7.73 -26.30 -2.04
CA VAL A 145 6.79 -25.30 -2.60
C VAL A 145 7.32 -23.89 -2.35
N ARG A 146 7.88 -23.64 -1.17
CA ARG A 146 8.48 -22.35 -0.84
C ARG A 146 9.69 -22.06 -1.73
N ALA A 147 10.58 -23.03 -1.91
CA ALA A 147 11.76 -22.90 -2.76
C ALA A 147 11.36 -22.63 -4.23
N GLU A 148 10.35 -23.35 -4.74
CA GLU A 148 9.81 -23.10 -6.09
C GLU A 148 9.27 -21.67 -6.24
N GLN A 149 8.49 -21.19 -5.28
CA GLN A 149 7.93 -19.84 -5.31
C GLN A 149 9.01 -18.76 -5.17
N ILE A 150 10.07 -18.98 -4.37
CA ILE A 150 11.22 -18.07 -4.30
C ILE A 150 11.97 -18.03 -5.63
N GLY A 151 12.16 -19.18 -6.31
CA GLY A 151 12.72 -19.23 -7.65
C GLY A 151 11.84 -18.49 -8.68
N GLU A 152 10.51 -18.60 -8.56
CA GLU A 152 9.57 -17.86 -9.42
C GLU A 152 9.63 -16.35 -9.15
N ILE A 153 9.83 -15.90 -7.92
CA ILE A 153 10.07 -14.48 -7.60
C ILE A 153 11.31 -14.00 -8.35
N ASP A 154 12.42 -14.74 -8.35
CA ASP A 154 13.65 -14.39 -9.08
C ASP A 154 13.38 -14.19 -10.56
N ARG A 155 12.68 -15.17 -11.18
CA ARG A 155 12.29 -15.10 -12.58
C ARG A 155 11.43 -13.87 -12.88
N LEU A 156 10.44 -13.58 -12.03
CA LEU A 156 9.54 -12.43 -12.20
C LEU A 156 10.26 -11.09 -12.02
N LEU A 157 11.23 -11.00 -11.11
CA LEU A 157 12.05 -9.80 -10.96
C LEU A 157 12.89 -9.54 -12.21
N ASN A 158 13.42 -10.59 -12.87
CA ASN A 158 14.14 -10.46 -14.13
C ASN A 158 13.21 -10.01 -15.29
N VAL A 159 11.97 -10.52 -15.33
CA VAL A 159 10.95 -10.04 -16.29
C VAL A 159 10.61 -8.58 -16.02
N LEU A 160 10.46 -8.20 -14.76
CA LEU A 160 10.16 -6.82 -14.36
C LEU A 160 11.30 -5.87 -14.72
N GLU A 161 12.57 -6.24 -14.44
CA GLU A 161 13.74 -5.47 -14.85
C GLU A 161 13.76 -5.25 -16.37
N LYS A 162 13.57 -6.31 -17.15
CA LYS A 162 13.50 -6.22 -18.61
C LYS A 162 12.38 -5.29 -19.08
N THR A 163 11.25 -5.31 -18.40
CA THR A 163 10.10 -4.47 -18.73
C THR A 163 10.40 -3.01 -18.39
N VAL A 164 10.86 -2.75 -17.17
CA VAL A 164 11.15 -1.39 -16.66
C VAL A 164 12.32 -0.74 -17.41
N SER A 165 13.34 -1.50 -17.79
CA SER A 165 14.48 -0.99 -18.57
C SER A 165 14.09 -0.49 -19.96
N GLY A 166 12.92 -0.87 -20.48
CA GLY A 166 12.34 -0.39 -21.72
C GLY A 166 11.45 0.86 -21.58
N PHE A 167 11.21 1.32 -20.35
CA PHE A 167 10.43 2.52 -20.11
C PHE A 167 11.27 3.79 -20.27
N GLU A 168 10.61 4.94 -20.35
CA GLU A 168 11.31 6.24 -20.34
C GLU A 168 12.13 6.38 -19.07
N PRO A 169 13.43 6.68 -19.17
CA PRO A 169 14.28 6.78 -17.98
C PRO A 169 13.88 7.99 -17.14
N GLY A 170 13.79 7.76 -15.83
CA GLY A 170 13.50 8.78 -14.82
C GLY A 170 13.83 8.27 -13.43
N PRO A 171 13.63 9.10 -12.40
CA PRO A 171 13.76 8.69 -11.02
C PRO A 171 12.64 7.72 -10.58
N TYR A 172 11.45 7.83 -11.17
CA TYR A 172 10.32 6.93 -10.98
C TYR A 172 10.22 5.90 -12.12
N LEU A 173 9.35 4.92 -12.01
CA LEU A 173 9.25 3.83 -13.00
C LEU A 173 8.86 4.30 -14.40
N CYS A 174 8.09 5.37 -14.51
CA CYS A 174 7.53 5.82 -15.78
C CYS A 174 7.89 7.28 -16.10
N GLY A 175 9.03 7.78 -15.64
CA GLY A 175 9.53 9.12 -15.93
C GLY A 175 9.88 9.93 -14.67
N ASP A 176 9.71 11.26 -14.76
CA ASP A 176 10.17 12.18 -13.71
C ASP A 176 9.19 12.34 -12.54
N GLU A 177 7.93 11.96 -12.73
CA GLU A 177 6.87 12.07 -11.72
C GLU A 177 6.42 10.70 -11.22
N PRO A 178 5.99 10.59 -9.94
CA PRO A 178 5.49 9.34 -9.40
C PRO A 178 4.20 8.90 -10.09
N CYS A 179 4.00 7.60 -10.19
CA CYS A 179 2.80 7.01 -10.75
C CYS A 179 2.26 5.84 -9.90
N THR A 180 1.10 5.33 -10.26
CA THR A 180 0.46 4.22 -9.51
C THR A 180 1.30 2.94 -9.51
N ALA A 181 2.16 2.72 -10.52
CA ALA A 181 3.08 1.59 -10.54
C ALA A 181 4.15 1.68 -9.42
N ASP A 182 4.67 2.89 -9.16
CA ASP A 182 5.62 3.10 -8.05
C ASP A 182 4.97 2.75 -6.73
N ALA A 183 3.72 3.19 -6.52
CA ALA A 183 2.96 2.88 -5.33
C ALA A 183 2.70 1.37 -5.16
N ALA A 184 2.44 0.66 -6.26
CA ALA A 184 2.17 -0.78 -6.25
C ALA A 184 3.44 -1.59 -5.91
N LEU A 185 4.56 -1.28 -6.55
CA LEU A 185 5.77 -2.08 -6.43
C LEU A 185 6.58 -1.77 -5.17
N PHE A 186 6.67 -0.51 -4.78
CA PHE A 186 7.59 -0.07 -3.73
C PHE A 186 7.44 -0.83 -2.40
N PRO A 187 6.25 -0.99 -1.81
CA PRO A 187 6.10 -1.73 -0.56
C PRO A 187 6.54 -3.20 -0.69
N THR A 188 6.28 -3.84 -1.83
CA THR A 188 6.72 -5.22 -2.09
C THR A 188 8.23 -5.33 -2.08
N PHE A 189 8.94 -4.36 -2.66
CA PHE A 189 10.40 -4.32 -2.62
C PHE A 189 10.94 -4.04 -1.21
N VAL A 190 10.23 -3.30 -0.36
CA VAL A 190 10.59 -3.18 1.07
C VAL A 190 10.57 -4.55 1.76
N PHE A 191 9.54 -5.37 1.51
CA PHE A 191 9.49 -6.75 2.02
C PHE A 191 10.63 -7.60 1.47
N MET A 192 10.87 -7.56 0.16
CA MET A 192 11.88 -8.37 -0.50
C MET A 192 13.29 -8.04 -0.03
N THR A 193 13.64 -6.75 0.06
CA THR A 193 14.96 -6.30 0.51
C THR A 193 15.24 -6.62 1.99
N HIS A 194 14.21 -6.84 2.79
CA HIS A 194 14.36 -7.28 4.18
C HIS A 194 14.41 -8.81 4.30
N LEU A 195 13.51 -9.51 3.64
CA LEU A 195 13.29 -10.94 3.87
C LEU A 195 14.20 -11.86 3.05
N LEU A 196 14.43 -11.53 1.77
CA LEU A 196 15.20 -12.42 0.89
C LEU A 196 16.66 -12.57 1.34
N PRO A 197 17.39 -11.48 1.71
CA PRO A 197 18.73 -11.63 2.24
C PRO A 197 18.76 -12.35 3.60
N LYS A 198 17.79 -12.08 4.44
CA LYS A 198 17.79 -12.58 5.82
C LYS A 198 17.44 -14.06 5.92
N TYR A 199 16.50 -14.56 5.11
CA TYR A 199 15.93 -15.90 5.26
C TYR A 199 16.15 -16.82 4.06
N PHE A 200 16.58 -16.29 2.91
CA PHE A 200 16.67 -17.06 1.66
C PHE A 200 18.05 -16.99 0.99
N GLY A 201 19.05 -16.43 1.69
CA GLY A 201 20.45 -16.44 1.23
C GLY A 201 20.74 -15.54 0.01
N TRP A 202 19.86 -14.60 -0.31
CA TRP A 202 20.12 -13.64 -1.39
C TRP A 202 21.10 -12.58 -0.89
N GLU A 203 22.21 -12.40 -1.59
CA GLU A 203 23.15 -11.32 -1.23
C GLU A 203 22.59 -9.93 -1.57
N ASN A 204 21.96 -9.82 -2.74
CA ASN A 204 21.36 -8.58 -3.22
C ASN A 204 20.12 -8.89 -4.08
N VAL A 205 18.98 -8.30 -3.75
CA VAL A 205 17.72 -8.43 -4.52
C VAL A 205 17.86 -7.83 -5.93
N PHE A 206 18.79 -6.89 -6.09
CA PHE A 206 18.98 -6.15 -7.34
C PHE A 206 20.14 -6.69 -8.21
N ASP A 207 20.69 -7.83 -7.88
CA ASP A 207 21.76 -8.43 -8.71
C ASP A 207 21.24 -8.67 -10.14
N GLY A 208 21.94 -8.07 -11.13
CA GLY A 208 21.51 -8.07 -12.53
C GLY A 208 20.29 -7.17 -12.87
N ARG A 209 19.84 -6.30 -11.92
CA ARG A 209 18.62 -5.49 -12.05
C ARG A 209 18.86 -4.00 -11.81
N PRO A 210 19.70 -3.35 -12.60
CA PRO A 210 20.15 -1.97 -12.35
C PRO A 210 19.03 -0.92 -12.46
N SER A 211 17.98 -1.15 -13.26
CA SER A 211 16.86 -0.21 -13.39
C SER A 211 15.99 -0.21 -12.13
N LEU A 212 15.68 -1.40 -11.61
CA LEU A 212 14.95 -1.55 -10.34
C LEU A 212 15.78 -1.04 -9.16
N GLU A 213 17.09 -1.27 -9.14
CA GLU A 213 17.97 -0.75 -8.09
C GLU A 213 17.98 0.77 -8.06
N ARG A 214 18.17 1.42 -9.22
CA ARG A 214 18.16 2.88 -9.35
C ARG A 214 16.86 3.49 -8.85
N TRP A 215 15.73 2.93 -9.31
CA TRP A 215 14.40 3.32 -8.89
C TRP A 215 14.20 3.15 -7.38
N TYR A 216 14.47 1.97 -6.85
CA TYR A 216 14.28 1.70 -5.41
C TYR A 216 15.17 2.59 -4.54
N LYS A 217 16.42 2.85 -4.98
CA LYS A 217 17.32 3.77 -4.30
C LYS A 217 16.76 5.19 -4.28
N HIS A 218 16.19 5.68 -5.38
CA HIS A 218 15.51 6.98 -5.43
C HIS A 218 14.36 7.03 -4.43
N MET A 219 13.44 6.08 -4.47
CA MET A 219 12.31 5.96 -3.54
C MET A 219 12.76 5.97 -2.07
N CYS A 220 13.82 5.23 -1.75
CA CYS A 220 14.33 5.15 -0.38
C CYS A 220 15.10 6.39 0.10
N THR A 221 15.64 7.22 -0.81
CA THR A 221 16.60 8.28 -0.43
C THR A 221 16.15 9.69 -0.77
N LYS A 222 15.23 9.86 -1.71
CA LYS A 222 14.82 11.16 -2.25
C LYS A 222 13.34 11.45 -2.07
N ASP A 223 12.49 10.44 -2.06
CA ASP A 223 11.05 10.61 -1.90
C ASP A 223 10.65 10.51 -0.41
N GLU A 224 10.19 11.61 0.16
CA GLU A 224 9.85 11.67 1.60
C GLU A 224 8.63 10.81 1.96
N CYS A 225 7.65 10.71 1.06
CA CYS A 225 6.47 9.88 1.27
C CYS A 225 6.82 8.38 1.23
N ALA A 226 7.69 7.99 0.29
CA ALA A 226 8.19 6.63 0.22
C ALA A 226 9.05 6.26 1.45
N LYS A 227 9.88 7.19 1.95
CA LYS A 227 10.62 6.99 3.20
C LYS A 227 9.69 6.77 4.38
N LYS A 228 8.61 7.55 4.50
CA LYS A 228 7.60 7.40 5.55
C LYS A 228 6.96 6.02 5.48
N VAL A 229 6.48 5.61 4.31
CA VAL A 229 5.90 4.26 4.10
C VAL A 229 6.91 3.17 4.40
N LYS A 230 8.17 3.32 3.97
CA LYS A 230 9.23 2.35 4.28
C LYS A 230 9.42 2.20 5.79
N MET A 231 9.47 3.28 6.55
CA MET A 231 9.60 3.23 8.02
C MET A 231 8.43 2.49 8.66
N GLU A 232 7.20 2.73 8.22
CA GLU A 232 6.00 2.06 8.73
C GLU A 232 6.04 0.55 8.46
N VAL A 233 6.33 0.16 7.22
CA VAL A 233 6.43 -1.26 6.83
C VAL A 233 7.58 -1.94 7.57
N MET A 234 8.75 -1.32 7.61
CA MET A 234 9.92 -1.87 8.31
C MET A 234 9.68 -2.03 9.81
N GLY A 235 8.99 -1.07 10.45
CA GLY A 235 8.61 -1.21 11.87
C GLY A 235 7.79 -2.48 12.12
N GLY A 236 6.86 -2.78 11.24
CA GLY A 236 6.08 -4.02 11.33
C GLY A 236 6.87 -5.29 11.01
N LEU A 237 7.80 -5.24 10.04
CA LEU A 237 8.69 -6.36 9.73
C LEU A 237 9.66 -6.65 10.89
N MET A 238 10.21 -5.61 11.51
CA MET A 238 11.07 -5.76 12.70
C MET A 238 10.31 -6.37 13.89
N ALA A 239 9.05 -5.97 14.11
CA ALA A 239 8.20 -6.61 15.12
C ALA A 239 7.93 -8.10 14.80
N TRP A 240 7.85 -8.47 13.54
CA TRP A 240 7.78 -9.87 13.13
C TRP A 240 9.10 -10.62 13.39
N ASP A 241 10.25 -9.97 13.19
CA ASP A 241 11.57 -10.53 13.49
C ASP A 241 11.77 -10.81 14.98
N GLU A 242 11.23 -9.94 15.85
CA GLU A 242 11.30 -10.08 17.30
C GLU A 242 10.31 -11.13 17.84
N SER A 243 9.34 -11.55 17.01
CA SER A 243 8.37 -12.59 17.34
C SER A 243 8.82 -13.96 16.83
N ASP A 244 8.18 -15.01 17.32
CA ASP A 244 8.35 -16.37 16.82
C ASP A 244 7.61 -16.66 15.49
N ARG A 245 7.16 -15.62 14.80
CA ARG A 245 6.33 -15.71 13.59
C ARG A 245 7.00 -16.50 12.48
N TYR A 246 8.25 -16.19 12.19
CA TYR A 246 8.97 -16.85 11.10
C TYR A 246 9.30 -18.29 11.41
N GLU A 247 9.62 -18.60 12.68
CA GLU A 247 9.82 -19.95 13.17
C GLU A 247 8.54 -20.78 13.07
N LYS A 248 7.41 -20.23 13.57
CA LYS A 248 6.08 -20.87 13.45
C LYS A 248 5.64 -21.07 12.01
N ASN A 249 6.07 -20.22 11.10
CA ASN A 249 5.78 -20.31 9.68
C ASN A 249 6.77 -21.18 8.90
N GLY A 250 7.76 -21.78 9.57
CA GLY A 250 8.73 -22.70 8.97
C GLY A 250 9.77 -22.04 8.07
N LEU A 251 10.08 -20.74 8.28
CA LEU A 251 11.12 -20.06 7.51
C LEU A 251 12.53 -20.36 8.04
N VAL A 252 12.68 -20.49 9.36
CA VAL A 252 13.99 -20.70 10.01
C VAL A 252 14.60 -22.08 9.69
N ALA A 253 13.79 -23.07 9.37
CA ALA A 253 14.23 -24.41 8.99
C ALA A 253 14.73 -24.52 7.53
N ALA A 254 14.52 -23.50 6.69
CA ALA A 254 14.92 -23.52 5.28
C ALA A 254 16.36 -23.02 5.05
N VAL A 255 17.05 -22.57 6.10
CA VAL A 255 18.41 -21.98 6.04
C VAL A 255 19.48 -22.90 6.62
N ALA A 256 19.13 -24.11 7.06
CA ALA A 256 20.05 -25.10 7.60
C ALA A 256 20.47 -26.13 6.53
#